data_54914947637790978a210f4785c9e5d2
#
_entry.id   54914947637790978a210f4785c9e5d2
#
_cell.length_a   1.000
_cell.length_b   1.000
_cell.length_c   1.000
_cell.angle_alpha   90.00
_cell.angle_beta   90.00
_cell.angle_gamma   90.00
#
_symmetry.space_group_name_H-M   'P 1'
#
loop_
_entity.id
_entity.type
_entity.pdbx_description
1 polymer ?
#
loop_
_entity_poly.entity_id
_entity_poly.type
_entity_poly.pdbx_seq_one_letter_code
_entity_poly.pdbx_strand_id
1 'polypeptide(L)'
;TAAAIANRVLGSVNAPSLMQKVIQKCVDAEVDVAAYDRNRLALYNGLKECGFECIKPQGAFYLFVKSPVADEKQFCESGKKYNILMVPGSSFACPGYVRLAYCVSYETIQNSLPEFEKLAAEYGL
;
A
#
# COMPACT_ATOMS: atom_id res chain seq x y z
N THR A 1 17.05 16.50 24.71
CA THR A 1 18.46 16.95 24.52
C THR A 1 19.32 15.91 23.84
N ALA A 2 19.32 14.62 24.28
CA ALA A 2 20.11 13.56 23.64
C ALA A 2 19.70 13.31 22.18
N ALA A 3 18.41 13.28 21.88
CA ALA A 3 17.89 13.10 20.52
C ALA A 3 18.33 14.26 19.59
N ALA A 4 18.32 15.51 20.08
CA ALA A 4 18.75 16.65 19.30
C ALA A 4 20.27 16.61 19.00
N ILE A 5 21.09 16.11 19.93
CA ILE A 5 22.52 15.92 19.75
C ILE A 5 22.77 14.80 18.74
N ALA A 6 22.11 13.65 18.90
CA ALA A 6 22.20 12.52 17.97
C ALA A 6 21.82 12.94 16.54
N ASN A 7 20.74 13.70 16.38
CA ASN A 7 20.28 14.22 15.08
C ASN A 7 21.36 15.10 14.42
N ARG A 8 22.03 15.97 15.18
CA ARG A 8 23.12 16.80 14.68
C ARG A 8 24.37 16.00 14.31
N VAL A 9 24.74 15.04 15.13
CA VAL A 9 25.90 14.16 14.86
C VAL A 9 25.68 13.33 13.59
N LEU A 10 24.44 12.90 13.34
CA LEU A 10 24.03 12.18 12.12
C LEU A 10 23.85 13.09 10.88
N GLY A 11 24.10 14.40 11.03
CA GLY A 11 24.03 15.36 9.91
C GLY A 11 22.63 15.94 9.64
N SER A 12 21.61 15.58 10.39
CA SER A 12 20.22 16.05 10.22
C SER A 12 19.99 17.39 10.93
N VAL A 13 20.73 18.43 10.53
CA VAL A 13 20.69 19.73 11.21
C VAL A 13 19.61 20.64 10.62
N ASN A 14 19.52 20.69 9.30
CA ASN A 14 18.57 21.53 8.55
C ASN A 14 18.01 20.77 7.36
N ALA A 15 16.84 21.19 6.90
CA ALA A 15 16.31 20.68 5.63
C ALA A 15 17.25 21.05 4.46
N PRO A 16 17.44 20.17 3.47
CA PRO A 16 18.29 20.44 2.31
C PRO A 16 17.87 21.73 1.60
N SER A 17 18.83 22.61 1.29
CA SER A 17 18.56 23.92 0.69
C SER A 17 17.79 23.85 -0.63
N LEU A 18 18.05 22.80 -1.44
CA LEU A 18 17.31 22.54 -2.68
C LEU A 18 15.83 22.33 -2.39
N MET A 19 15.51 21.48 -1.41
CA MET A 19 14.11 21.17 -1.04
C MET A 19 13.40 22.40 -0.48
N GLN A 20 14.09 23.25 0.29
CA GLN A 20 13.51 24.51 0.75
C GLN A 20 13.10 25.41 -0.41
N LYS A 21 13.95 25.51 -1.47
CA LYS A 21 13.61 26.27 -2.68
C LYS A 21 12.46 25.66 -3.48
N VAL A 22 12.39 24.33 -3.54
CA VAL A 22 11.26 23.62 -4.18
C VAL A 22 9.97 23.91 -3.44
N ILE A 23 9.94 23.73 -2.11
CA ILE A 23 8.76 23.99 -1.29
C ILE A 23 8.28 25.43 -1.44
N GLN A 24 9.19 26.40 -1.49
CA GLN A 24 8.83 27.82 -1.71
C GLN A 24 7.98 28.03 -2.98
N LYS A 25 8.19 27.18 -4.01
CA LYS A 25 7.44 27.25 -5.28
C LYS A 25 6.19 26.35 -5.29
N CYS A 26 6.09 25.41 -4.37
CA CYS A 26 5.06 24.38 -4.35
C CYS A 26 4.24 24.43 -3.05
N VAL A 27 4.32 25.50 -2.26
CA VAL A 27 3.64 25.60 -0.97
C VAL A 27 2.11 25.49 -1.10
N ASP A 28 1.56 25.96 -2.22
CA ASP A 28 0.13 25.92 -2.52
C ASP A 28 -0.27 24.71 -3.40
N ALA A 29 0.67 23.79 -3.68
CA ALA A 29 0.37 22.62 -4.48
C ALA A 29 -0.47 21.61 -3.67
N GLU A 30 -1.57 21.17 -4.27
CA GLU A 30 -2.48 20.18 -3.68
C GLU A 30 -2.24 18.79 -4.30
N VAL A 31 -2.50 17.77 -3.50
CA VAL A 31 -2.51 16.37 -3.97
C VAL A 31 -3.91 16.01 -4.46
N ASP A 32 -4.01 15.33 -5.59
CA ASP A 32 -5.31 14.83 -6.10
C ASP A 32 -5.85 13.69 -5.22
N VAL A 33 -6.51 14.07 -4.13
CA VAL A 33 -7.13 13.14 -3.17
C VAL A 33 -8.24 12.34 -3.83
N ALA A 34 -8.94 12.90 -4.82
CA ALA A 34 -10.04 12.22 -5.51
C ALA A 34 -9.52 11.06 -6.36
N ALA A 35 -8.34 11.20 -6.98
CA ALA A 35 -7.70 10.10 -7.70
C ALA A 35 -7.31 8.96 -6.76
N TYR A 36 -6.77 9.26 -5.58
CA TYR A 36 -6.47 8.25 -4.56
C TYR A 36 -7.74 7.57 -4.03
N ASP A 37 -8.82 8.31 -3.81
CA ASP A 37 -10.09 7.74 -3.34
C ASP A 37 -10.73 6.82 -4.38
N ARG A 38 -10.68 7.18 -5.65
CA ARG A 38 -11.09 6.33 -6.77
C ARG A 38 -10.30 5.01 -6.78
N ASN A 39 -8.99 5.09 -6.63
CA ASN A 39 -8.11 3.92 -6.60
C ASN A 39 -8.43 3.02 -5.39
N ARG A 40 -8.61 3.62 -4.22
CA ARG A 40 -8.99 2.95 -2.99
C ARG A 40 -10.28 2.16 -3.14
N LEU A 41 -11.32 2.80 -3.69
CA LEU A 41 -12.62 2.19 -3.89
C LEU A 41 -12.58 1.08 -4.95
N ALA A 42 -11.88 1.30 -6.06
CA ALA A 42 -11.74 0.31 -7.12
C ALA A 42 -11.05 -0.96 -6.60
N LEU A 43 -9.91 -0.83 -5.93
CA LEU A 43 -9.18 -1.98 -5.38
C LEU A 43 -9.99 -2.68 -4.28
N TYR A 44 -10.56 -1.92 -3.34
CA TYR A 44 -11.34 -2.50 -2.23
C TYR A 44 -12.56 -3.29 -2.75
N ASN A 45 -13.34 -2.69 -3.65
CA ASN A 45 -14.54 -3.34 -4.17
C ASN A 45 -14.19 -4.56 -5.02
N GLY A 46 -13.19 -4.45 -5.92
CA GLY A 46 -12.77 -5.58 -6.74
C GLY A 46 -12.25 -6.77 -5.92
N LEU A 47 -11.48 -6.52 -4.86
CA LEU A 47 -11.04 -7.59 -3.96
C LEU A 47 -12.21 -8.22 -3.21
N LYS A 48 -13.21 -7.45 -2.81
CA LYS A 48 -14.44 -7.97 -2.18
C LYS A 48 -15.24 -8.85 -3.15
N GLU A 49 -15.33 -8.45 -4.40
CA GLU A 49 -15.99 -9.23 -5.47
C GLU A 49 -15.26 -10.55 -5.74
N CYS A 50 -13.92 -10.57 -5.63
CA CYS A 50 -13.12 -11.79 -5.69
C CYS A 50 -13.22 -12.68 -4.43
N GLY A 51 -13.97 -12.30 -3.41
CA GLY A 51 -14.17 -13.08 -2.18
C GLY A 51 -13.19 -12.77 -1.05
N PHE A 52 -12.21 -11.88 -1.25
CA PHE A 52 -11.25 -11.56 -0.19
C PHE A 52 -11.87 -10.77 0.97
N GLU A 53 -11.46 -11.09 2.19
CA GLU A 53 -11.78 -10.32 3.38
C GLU A 53 -10.80 -9.15 3.51
N CYS A 54 -11.31 -7.92 3.38
CA CYS A 54 -10.50 -6.71 3.40
C CYS A 54 -10.99 -5.73 4.47
N ILE A 55 -10.04 -5.07 5.14
CA ILE A 55 -10.33 -3.94 6.01
C ILE A 55 -10.48 -2.70 5.13
N LYS A 56 -11.67 -2.05 5.16
CA LYS A 56 -11.90 -0.82 4.38
C LYS A 56 -11.03 0.31 4.90
N PRO A 57 -10.05 0.80 4.13
CA PRO A 57 -9.18 1.86 4.58
C PRO A 57 -9.95 3.19 4.65
N GLN A 58 -9.69 3.98 5.70
CA GLN A 58 -10.28 5.31 5.90
C GLN A 58 -9.32 6.44 5.55
N GLY A 59 -8.08 6.12 5.18
CA GLY A 59 -7.06 7.09 4.82
C GLY A 59 -5.76 6.43 4.40
N ALA A 60 -4.72 7.22 4.20
CA ALA A 60 -3.43 6.82 3.65
C ALA A 60 -3.57 6.21 2.24
N PHE A 61 -2.75 5.22 1.90
CA PHE A 61 -2.74 4.60 0.56
C PHE A 61 -2.43 3.10 0.61
N TYR A 62 -2.73 2.46 1.76
CA TYR A 62 -2.58 1.03 1.96
C TYR A 62 -3.90 0.37 2.33
N LEU A 63 -4.06 -0.87 1.89
CA LEU A 63 -5.19 -1.73 2.18
C LEU A 63 -4.64 -3.05 2.75
N PHE A 64 -5.26 -3.53 3.83
CA PHE A 64 -4.95 -4.82 4.40
C PHE A 64 -5.99 -5.85 3.99
N VAL A 65 -5.49 -6.96 3.43
CA VAL A 65 -6.28 -8.11 2.99
C VAL A 65 -5.93 -9.28 3.89
N LYS A 66 -6.93 -9.96 4.43
CA LYS A 66 -6.72 -11.16 5.23
C LYS A 66 -6.18 -12.28 4.34
N SER A 67 -5.12 -12.91 4.77
CA SER A 67 -4.58 -14.07 4.08
C SER A 67 -5.57 -15.24 4.13
N PRO A 68 -5.85 -15.92 3.02
CA PRO A 68 -6.70 -17.12 3.02
C PRO A 68 -6.03 -18.33 3.70
N VAL A 69 -4.73 -18.25 3.95
CA VAL A 69 -3.94 -19.29 4.63
C VAL A 69 -3.22 -18.72 5.85
N ALA A 70 -2.89 -19.59 6.80
CA ALA A 70 -2.26 -19.18 8.06
C ALA A 70 -0.89 -18.50 7.88
N ASP A 71 -0.14 -18.90 6.86
CA ASP A 71 1.13 -18.27 6.49
C ASP A 71 0.91 -17.23 5.39
N GLU A 72 0.82 -15.96 5.77
CA GLU A 72 0.68 -14.85 4.83
C GLU A 72 1.90 -14.69 3.89
N LYS A 73 3.06 -15.23 4.26
CA LYS A 73 4.23 -15.21 3.39
C LYS A 73 4.07 -16.16 2.21
N GLN A 74 3.50 -17.35 2.46
CA GLN A 74 3.13 -18.29 1.41
C GLN A 74 2.12 -17.64 0.44
N PHE A 75 1.14 -16.92 0.97
CA PHE A 75 0.17 -16.19 0.13
C PHE A 75 0.85 -15.09 -0.71
N CYS A 76 1.81 -14.37 -0.14
CA CYS A 76 2.61 -13.40 -0.91
C CYS A 76 3.40 -14.07 -2.05
N GLU A 77 3.98 -15.25 -1.83
CA GLU A 77 4.69 -15.99 -2.88
C GLU A 77 3.74 -16.49 -3.98
N SER A 78 2.55 -16.95 -3.61
CA SER A 78 1.53 -17.33 -4.60
C SER A 78 1.11 -16.15 -5.48
N GLY A 79 0.96 -14.95 -4.90
CA GLY A 79 0.63 -13.75 -5.65
C GLY A 79 1.64 -13.42 -6.75
N LYS A 80 2.92 -13.72 -6.54
CA LYS A 80 3.97 -13.46 -7.55
C LYS A 80 3.75 -14.23 -8.87
N LYS A 81 3.10 -15.39 -8.83
CA LYS A 81 2.74 -16.17 -10.04
C LYS A 81 1.82 -15.38 -10.96
N TYR A 82 1.05 -14.46 -10.40
CA TYR A 82 0.08 -13.59 -11.07
C TYR A 82 0.56 -12.14 -11.18
N ASN A 83 1.88 -11.90 -11.00
CA ASN A 83 2.49 -10.57 -10.99
C ASN A 83 1.91 -9.63 -9.91
N ILE A 84 1.33 -10.18 -8.84
CA ILE A 84 0.81 -9.43 -7.70
C ILE A 84 1.89 -9.39 -6.62
N LEU A 85 2.37 -8.18 -6.30
CA LEU A 85 3.35 -7.96 -5.25
C LEU A 85 2.65 -7.49 -3.98
N MET A 86 2.70 -8.32 -2.95
CA MET A 86 2.12 -8.05 -1.63
C MET A 86 3.21 -8.04 -0.57
N VAL A 87 2.97 -7.33 0.54
CA VAL A 87 3.90 -7.31 1.67
C VAL A 87 3.24 -8.00 2.86
N PRO A 88 3.93 -8.96 3.53
CA PRO A 88 3.39 -9.64 4.70
C PRO A 88 3.02 -8.65 5.81
N GLY A 89 1.85 -8.82 6.39
CA GLY A 89 1.33 -7.94 7.44
C GLY A 89 2.12 -8.02 8.74
N SER A 90 2.77 -9.15 9.00
CA SER A 90 3.68 -9.30 10.16
C SER A 90 4.78 -8.25 10.20
N SER A 91 5.23 -7.75 9.04
CA SER A 91 6.17 -6.62 8.95
C SER A 91 5.59 -5.29 9.49
N PHE A 92 4.29 -5.24 9.74
CA PHE A 92 3.53 -4.06 10.22
C PHE A 92 2.70 -4.39 11.46
N ALA A 93 3.14 -5.36 12.26
CA ALA A 93 2.44 -5.84 13.45
C ALA A 93 0.98 -6.31 13.19
N CYS A 94 0.69 -6.78 11.97
CA CYS A 94 -0.62 -7.28 11.54
C CYS A 94 -0.49 -8.69 10.92
N PRO A 95 -0.10 -9.71 11.71
CA PRO A 95 0.05 -11.07 11.21
C PRO A 95 -1.29 -11.63 10.71
N GLY A 96 -1.24 -12.54 9.73
CA GLY A 96 -2.42 -13.11 9.08
C GLY A 96 -3.04 -12.20 8.00
N TYR A 97 -2.40 -11.08 7.69
CA TYR A 97 -2.82 -10.15 6.63
C TYR A 97 -1.67 -9.91 5.65
N VAL A 98 -2.01 -9.43 4.48
CA VAL A 98 -1.06 -8.85 3.51
C VAL A 98 -1.42 -7.40 3.23
N ARG A 99 -0.42 -6.58 2.98
CA ARG A 99 -0.58 -5.17 2.66
C ARG A 99 -0.44 -4.93 1.17
N LEU A 100 -1.41 -4.24 0.59
CA LEU A 100 -1.41 -3.73 -0.77
C LEU A 100 -1.34 -2.21 -0.76
N ALA A 101 -0.72 -1.63 -1.80
CA ALA A 101 -0.70 -0.18 -2.01
C ALA A 101 -1.64 0.18 -3.16
N TYR A 102 -2.41 1.26 -3.02
CA TYR A 102 -3.25 1.80 -4.09
C TYR A 102 -2.76 3.17 -4.61
N CYS A 103 -1.54 3.57 -4.22
CA CYS A 103 -0.85 4.74 -4.78
C CYS A 103 -0.14 4.42 -6.11
N VAL A 104 -0.86 3.79 -7.01
CA VAL A 104 -0.42 3.39 -8.36
C VAL A 104 -1.36 3.98 -9.39
N SER A 105 -1.10 3.80 -10.69
CA SER A 105 -2.04 4.24 -11.72
C SER A 105 -3.37 3.48 -11.59
N TYR A 106 -4.48 4.13 -11.96
CA TYR A 106 -5.79 3.49 -11.98
C TYR A 106 -5.80 2.26 -12.90
N GLU A 107 -5.11 2.36 -14.03
CA GLU A 107 -4.95 1.27 -14.98
C GLU A 107 -4.26 0.04 -14.34
N THR A 108 -3.22 0.25 -13.54
CA THR A 108 -2.56 -0.83 -12.80
C THR A 108 -3.54 -1.57 -11.90
N ILE A 109 -4.43 -0.85 -11.23
CA ILE A 109 -5.46 -1.47 -10.39
C ILE A 109 -6.42 -2.28 -11.24
N GLN A 110 -6.96 -1.70 -12.32
CA GLN A 110 -7.89 -2.39 -13.20
C GLN A 110 -7.29 -3.67 -13.79
N ASN A 111 -6.03 -3.61 -14.23
CA ASN A 111 -5.32 -4.74 -14.80
C ASN A 111 -4.99 -5.82 -13.76
N SER A 112 -4.91 -5.47 -12.47
CA SER A 112 -4.62 -6.42 -11.39
C SER A 112 -5.85 -7.24 -10.96
N LEU A 113 -7.07 -6.72 -11.13
CA LEU A 113 -8.28 -7.39 -10.64
C LEU A 113 -8.52 -8.78 -11.25
N PRO A 114 -8.36 -9.01 -12.57
CA PRO A 114 -8.46 -10.35 -13.14
C PRO A 114 -7.40 -11.32 -12.58
N GLU A 115 -6.23 -10.81 -12.20
CA GLU A 115 -5.18 -11.63 -11.61
C GLU A 115 -5.49 -11.98 -10.15
N PHE A 116 -6.14 -11.08 -9.41
CA PHE A 116 -6.68 -11.38 -8.08
C PHE A 116 -7.80 -12.42 -8.15
N GLU A 117 -8.64 -12.40 -9.18
CA GLU A 117 -9.67 -13.42 -9.39
C GLU A 117 -9.06 -14.82 -9.56
N LYS A 118 -8.00 -14.94 -10.38
CA LYS A 118 -7.26 -16.20 -10.54
C LYS A 118 -6.62 -16.65 -9.24
N LEU A 119 -6.01 -15.72 -8.50
CA LEU A 119 -5.41 -16.01 -7.21
C LEU A 119 -6.47 -16.44 -6.19
N ALA A 120 -7.65 -15.81 -6.17
CA ALA A 120 -8.77 -16.20 -5.31
C ALA A 120 -9.24 -17.63 -5.62
N ALA A 121 -9.38 -17.97 -6.90
CA ALA A 121 -9.75 -19.32 -7.33
C ALA A 121 -8.74 -20.40 -6.88
N GLU A 122 -7.43 -20.10 -6.82
CA GLU A 122 -6.41 -21.04 -6.30
C GLU A 122 -6.68 -21.39 -4.83
N TYR A 123 -7.32 -20.50 -4.07
CA TYR A 123 -7.65 -20.67 -2.64
C TYR A 123 -9.11 -21.02 -2.36
N GLY A 124 -9.93 -21.15 -3.40
CA GLY A 124 -11.34 -21.52 -3.30
C GLY A 124 -12.24 -20.43 -2.72
N LEU A 125 -11.92 -19.18 -2.97
CA LEU A 125 -12.71 -18.01 -2.59
C LEU A 125 -13.79 -17.71 -3.61
#